data_13dfcafefe50dae87e2a99a79e3a0366
#
_entry.id   13dfcafefe50dae87e2a99a79e3a0366
#
_cell.length_a   1.000
_cell.length_b   1.000
_cell.length_c   1.000
_cell.angle_alpha   90.00
_cell.angle_beta   90.00
_cell.angle_gamma   90.00
#
_symmetry.space_group_name_H-M   'P 1'
#
loop_
_entity.id
_entity.type
_entity.pdbx_description
1 polymer ?
#
loop_
_entity_poly.entity_id
_entity_poly.type
_entity_poly.pdbx_seq_one_letter_code
_entity_poly.pdbx_strand_id
1 'polypeptide(L)'
;MNLWQSLRSRFQKNDRYETDVEDEFTLTRESEFNYDRDPFLHSLNELTPEDIRLSRAPKERTKKEKIMEGIRRALLAVCVLVIVGSCILLVDNFIQKEKGNALYDEAAKEFASAGLNFGFEEELASEEDEGGIARLRQGRRDNGVLTLGEAMAQLDASAGSTVAPPASEYNEQLEKLRAVLRSYKEHNEDVYGYISIPAVGLEYVVVQGEDNDYYLNHNYKKESLVIGSIFVDYRCDDSIAKNFNTVLYGHNIETNGGAMFNRVTDFLKKDVFDNALIYMYTMDGVYVYQAFSVYSTRPDSGYIRTSFSSYEDFTEFAAKMKSRSRIKNNVEVGENDRILTLSTCTNYNDGRYALHAVLVDSIT
;
A
#
# COMPACT_ATOMS: atom_id res chain seq x y z
N MET A 1 -10.44 -20.12 12.44
CA MET A 1 -11.72 -20.82 12.14
C MET A 1 -11.64 -21.21 10.66
N ASN A 2 -11.42 -22.52 10.39
CA ASN A 2 -10.95 -23.05 9.11
C ASN A 2 -11.97 -22.88 7.97
N LEU A 3 -11.47 -22.50 6.79
CA LEU A 3 -12.17 -22.37 5.51
C LEU A 3 -13.11 -23.58 5.21
N TRP A 4 -12.76 -24.76 5.71
CA TRP A 4 -13.55 -25.99 5.61
C TRP A 4 -14.85 -25.99 6.41
N GLN A 5 -14.94 -25.24 7.50
CA GLN A 5 -16.19 -25.10 8.27
C GLN A 5 -17.17 -24.14 7.61
N SER A 6 -16.64 -23.10 6.91
CA SER A 6 -17.46 -22.17 6.14
C SER A 6 -18.07 -22.79 4.87
N LEU A 7 -17.36 -23.71 4.24
CA LEU A 7 -17.88 -24.47 3.07
C LEU A 7 -18.93 -25.49 3.47
N ARG A 8 -18.78 -26.17 4.61
CA ARG A 8 -19.74 -27.16 5.09
C ARG A 8 -21.11 -26.56 5.45
N SER A 9 -21.13 -25.32 5.96
CA SER A 9 -22.38 -24.62 6.30
C SER A 9 -23.15 -24.11 5.06
N ARG A 10 -22.48 -23.95 3.90
CA ARG A 10 -23.15 -23.58 2.65
C ARG A 10 -23.76 -24.76 1.92
N PHE A 11 -23.22 -25.98 2.10
CA PHE A 11 -23.79 -27.20 1.52
C PHE A 11 -24.95 -27.78 2.33
N GLN A 12 -25.08 -27.47 3.62
CA GLN A 12 -26.22 -27.91 4.46
C GLN A 12 -27.50 -27.06 4.30
N LYS A 13 -27.49 -26.04 3.46
CA LYS A 13 -28.66 -25.17 3.25
C LYS A 13 -29.53 -25.55 2.03
N ASN A 14 -29.15 -26.59 1.29
CA ASN A 14 -29.88 -27.04 0.10
C ASN A 14 -30.69 -28.34 0.30
N ASP A 15 -30.69 -28.91 1.53
CA ASP A 15 -31.48 -30.12 1.83
C ASP A 15 -32.87 -29.81 2.43
N ARG A 16 -33.54 -28.76 1.93
CA ARG A 16 -34.88 -28.41 2.37
C ARG A 16 -35.89 -28.40 1.24
N TYR A 17 -35.79 -29.40 0.32
CA TYR A 17 -36.83 -29.71 -0.67
C TYR A 17 -37.04 -31.21 -0.82
N GLU A 18 -37.07 -31.96 0.29
CA GLU A 18 -37.47 -33.35 0.35
C GLU A 18 -38.29 -33.60 1.61
N THR A 19 -39.47 -33.05 1.68
CA THR A 19 -40.58 -33.59 2.48
C THR A 19 -41.84 -32.94 1.99
N ASP A 20 -42.51 -33.54 1.03
CA ASP A 20 -43.96 -33.41 0.79
C ASP A 20 -44.33 -34.23 -0.47
N VAL A 21 -43.95 -35.51 -0.55
CA VAL A 21 -44.57 -36.49 -1.43
C VAL A 21 -44.55 -37.85 -0.71
N GLU A 22 -45.17 -37.89 0.43
CA GLU A 22 -45.63 -39.15 1.05
C GLU A 22 -47.13 -38.93 1.33
N ASP A 23 -47.95 -39.16 0.30
CA ASP A 23 -49.32 -39.65 0.45
C ASP A 23 -49.89 -39.84 -0.94
N GLU A 24 -50.47 -41.04 -1.15
CA GLU A 24 -51.16 -41.54 -2.35
C GLU A 24 -50.33 -42.36 -3.37
N PHE A 25 -49.70 -43.40 -2.93
CA PHE A 25 -49.59 -44.59 -3.75
C PHE A 25 -50.01 -45.82 -2.94
N THR A 26 -51.32 -45.90 -2.68
CA THR A 26 -51.93 -47.21 -2.37
C THR A 26 -51.90 -48.05 -3.64
N LEU A 27 -50.88 -48.89 -3.77
CA LEU A 27 -50.88 -50.01 -4.71
C LEU A 27 -52.10 -50.90 -4.41
N THR A 28 -53.19 -50.71 -5.12
CA THR A 28 -54.20 -51.74 -5.23
C THR A 28 -53.55 -52.97 -5.89
N ARG A 29 -53.41 -53.99 -5.10
CA ARG A 29 -53.05 -55.32 -5.53
C ARG A 29 -54.03 -55.75 -6.60
N GLU A 30 -53.53 -56.42 -7.66
CA GLU A 30 -54.25 -57.05 -8.75
C GLU A 30 -54.57 -56.16 -9.96
N SER A 31 -53.56 -55.75 -10.69
CA SER A 31 -53.57 -55.82 -12.13
C SER A 31 -52.46 -56.82 -12.52
N GLU A 32 -52.83 -57.96 -12.98
CA GLU A 32 -51.96 -58.94 -13.62
C GLU A 32 -51.21 -58.23 -14.72
N PHE A 33 -49.95 -57.93 -14.48
CA PHE A 33 -49.03 -57.38 -15.50
C PHE A 33 -48.84 -58.53 -16.51
N ASN A 34 -49.58 -58.46 -17.58
CA ASN A 34 -49.53 -59.49 -18.60
C ASN A 34 -48.29 -59.23 -19.46
N TYR A 35 -47.21 -59.91 -19.04
CA TYR A 35 -45.89 -59.87 -19.68
C TYR A 35 -45.92 -60.18 -21.20
N ASP A 36 -46.95 -60.89 -21.67
CA ASP A 36 -47.07 -61.29 -23.07
C ASP A 36 -47.63 -60.20 -24.01
N ARG A 37 -47.98 -59.03 -23.46
CA ARG A 37 -48.57 -57.92 -24.28
C ARG A 37 -47.69 -56.65 -24.36
N ASP A 38 -46.57 -56.58 -23.68
CA ASP A 38 -45.70 -55.44 -23.79
C ASP A 38 -44.72 -55.61 -24.96
N PRO A 39 -44.88 -54.85 -26.09
CA PRO A 39 -44.01 -54.95 -27.27
C PRO A 39 -42.54 -54.73 -26.96
N PHE A 40 -42.22 -53.97 -25.90
CA PHE A 40 -40.88 -53.66 -25.49
C PHE A 40 -40.20 -54.89 -24.79
N LEU A 41 -40.95 -55.58 -23.94
CA LEU A 41 -40.47 -56.80 -23.27
C LEU A 41 -40.34 -57.98 -24.23
N HIS A 42 -41.21 -58.08 -25.20
CA HIS A 42 -41.12 -59.10 -26.26
C HIS A 42 -39.85 -58.87 -27.09
N SER A 43 -39.56 -57.60 -27.43
CA SER A 43 -38.31 -57.27 -28.17
C SER A 43 -37.02 -57.56 -27.39
N LEU A 44 -37.08 -57.53 -26.07
CA LEU A 44 -35.93 -57.88 -25.25
C LEU A 44 -35.65 -59.40 -25.17
N ASN A 45 -36.71 -60.20 -25.24
CA ASN A 45 -36.57 -61.68 -25.31
C ASN A 45 -36.09 -62.24 -26.62
N GLU A 46 -36.18 -61.47 -27.72
CA GLU A 46 -35.64 -61.83 -29.03
C GLU A 46 -34.17 -61.45 -29.21
N LEU A 47 -33.60 -60.69 -28.23
CA LEU A 47 -32.18 -60.36 -28.29
C LEU A 47 -31.31 -61.60 -28.07
N THR A 48 -30.55 -61.94 -29.08
CA THR A 48 -29.59 -63.04 -28.96
C THR A 48 -28.38 -62.59 -28.12
N PRO A 49 -27.62 -63.54 -27.54
CA PRO A 49 -26.39 -63.20 -26.83
C PRO A 49 -25.39 -62.42 -27.71
N GLU A 50 -25.52 -62.51 -28.99
CA GLU A 50 -24.71 -61.80 -29.97
C GLU A 50 -25.14 -60.33 -30.15
N ASP A 51 -26.48 -60.09 -30.12
CA ASP A 51 -27.03 -58.71 -30.13
C ASP A 51 -26.63 -57.93 -28.87
N ILE A 52 -26.63 -58.61 -27.73
CA ILE A 52 -26.18 -58.01 -26.48
C ILE A 52 -24.66 -57.74 -26.50
N ARG A 53 -23.88 -58.60 -27.13
CA ARG A 53 -22.43 -58.38 -27.33
C ARG A 53 -22.16 -57.21 -28.26
N LEU A 54 -22.92 -57.08 -29.35
CA LEU A 54 -22.78 -56.00 -30.32
C LEU A 54 -23.21 -54.65 -29.68
N SER A 55 -24.25 -54.63 -28.84
CA SER A 55 -24.67 -53.43 -28.14
C SER A 55 -23.66 -52.94 -27.07
N ARG A 56 -22.84 -53.84 -26.54
CA ARG A 56 -21.75 -53.58 -25.60
C ARG A 56 -20.40 -53.32 -26.27
N ALA A 57 -20.28 -53.61 -27.57
CA ALA A 57 -19.07 -53.31 -28.29
C ALA A 57 -18.86 -51.80 -28.39
N PRO A 58 -17.68 -51.28 -28.03
CA PRO A 58 -17.41 -49.87 -28.19
C PRO A 58 -17.60 -49.45 -29.65
N LYS A 59 -18.55 -48.56 -29.89
CA LYS A 59 -18.86 -48.03 -31.20
C LYS A 59 -17.58 -47.46 -31.79
N GLU A 60 -17.13 -47.99 -32.96
CA GLU A 60 -15.95 -47.47 -33.62
C GLU A 60 -16.16 -45.99 -33.97
N ARG A 61 -15.33 -45.13 -33.37
CA ARG A 61 -15.38 -43.68 -33.55
C ARG A 61 -15.00 -43.34 -34.97
N THR A 62 -15.77 -42.51 -35.64
CA THR A 62 -15.47 -41.99 -36.94
C THR A 62 -14.18 -41.17 -36.95
N LYS A 63 -13.55 -41.01 -38.11
CA LYS A 63 -12.34 -40.17 -38.27
C LYS A 63 -12.59 -38.75 -37.74
N LYS A 64 -13.78 -38.17 -37.96
CA LYS A 64 -14.16 -36.84 -37.47
C LYS A 64 -14.22 -36.80 -35.92
N GLU A 65 -14.79 -37.80 -35.28
CA GLU A 65 -14.86 -37.88 -33.83
C GLU A 65 -13.47 -38.01 -33.19
N LYS A 66 -12.56 -38.81 -33.79
CA LYS A 66 -11.18 -38.91 -33.33
C LYS A 66 -10.41 -37.61 -33.47
N ILE A 67 -10.61 -36.86 -34.55
CA ILE A 67 -10.00 -35.54 -34.77
C ILE A 67 -10.57 -34.53 -33.74
N MET A 68 -11.89 -34.48 -33.55
CA MET A 68 -12.52 -33.57 -32.57
C MET A 68 -12.08 -33.87 -31.15
N GLU A 69 -11.93 -35.12 -30.77
CA GLU A 69 -11.40 -35.50 -29.47
C GLU A 69 -9.93 -35.09 -29.30
N GLY A 70 -9.12 -35.24 -30.34
CA GLY A 70 -7.75 -34.73 -30.37
C GLY A 70 -7.68 -33.22 -30.17
N ILE A 71 -8.50 -32.44 -30.89
CA ILE A 71 -8.60 -31.00 -30.75
C ILE A 71 -9.05 -30.63 -29.32
N ARG A 72 -10.07 -31.29 -28.78
CA ARG A 72 -10.56 -31.04 -27.41
C ARG A 72 -9.47 -31.32 -26.35
N ARG A 73 -8.71 -32.43 -26.51
CA ARG A 73 -7.59 -32.73 -25.60
C ARG A 73 -6.47 -31.72 -25.71
N ALA A 74 -6.15 -31.27 -26.93
CA ALA A 74 -5.15 -30.22 -27.13
C ALA A 74 -5.59 -28.88 -26.48
N LEU A 75 -6.84 -28.47 -26.67
CA LEU A 75 -7.39 -27.28 -25.99
C LEU A 75 -7.36 -27.39 -24.49
N LEU A 76 -7.74 -28.54 -23.92
CA LEU A 76 -7.65 -28.78 -22.46
C LEU A 76 -6.21 -28.70 -21.97
N ALA A 77 -5.25 -29.25 -22.70
CA ALA A 77 -3.84 -29.18 -22.33
C ALA A 77 -3.34 -27.72 -22.35
N VAL A 78 -3.72 -26.92 -23.35
CA VAL A 78 -3.40 -25.49 -23.41
C VAL A 78 -4.03 -24.74 -22.22
N CYS A 79 -5.30 -24.99 -21.90
CA CYS A 79 -5.96 -24.38 -20.74
C CYS A 79 -5.23 -24.72 -19.43
N VAL A 80 -4.83 -25.98 -19.24
CA VAL A 80 -4.07 -26.39 -18.05
C VAL A 80 -2.72 -25.66 -17.99
N LEU A 81 -1.99 -25.55 -19.09
CA LEU A 81 -0.72 -24.84 -19.14
C LEU A 81 -0.88 -23.35 -18.81
N VAL A 82 -1.93 -22.70 -19.31
CA VAL A 82 -2.23 -21.30 -18.98
C VAL A 82 -2.55 -21.14 -17.49
N ILE A 83 -3.36 -22.04 -16.92
CA ILE A 83 -3.69 -21.99 -15.48
C ILE A 83 -2.43 -22.20 -14.64
N VAL A 84 -1.61 -23.20 -14.96
CA VAL A 84 -0.35 -23.46 -14.22
C VAL A 84 0.60 -22.27 -14.33
N GLY A 85 0.78 -21.71 -15.54
CA GLY A 85 1.59 -20.52 -15.73
C GLY A 85 1.09 -19.32 -14.92
N SER A 86 -0.22 -19.07 -14.93
CA SER A 86 -0.83 -18.01 -14.14
C SER A 86 -0.64 -18.23 -12.62
N CYS A 87 -0.78 -19.46 -12.14
CA CYS A 87 -0.54 -19.80 -10.74
C CYS A 87 0.93 -19.54 -10.33
N ILE A 88 1.89 -19.90 -11.18
CA ILE A 88 3.31 -19.64 -10.92
C ILE A 88 3.56 -18.13 -10.79
N LEU A 89 3.04 -17.31 -11.72
CA LEU A 89 3.18 -15.85 -11.67
C LEU A 89 2.55 -15.24 -10.41
N LEU A 90 1.39 -15.74 -9.98
CA LEU A 90 0.74 -15.28 -8.74
C LEU A 90 1.55 -15.63 -7.50
N VAL A 91 2.10 -16.85 -7.44
CA VAL A 91 2.95 -17.29 -6.32
C VAL A 91 4.24 -16.49 -6.28
N ASP A 92 4.88 -16.25 -7.42
CA ASP A 92 6.09 -15.44 -7.49
C ASP A 92 5.83 -14.00 -7.02
N ASN A 93 4.76 -13.37 -7.49
CA ASN A 93 4.36 -12.03 -7.06
C ASN A 93 4.11 -11.96 -5.54
N PHE A 94 3.47 -12.99 -4.97
CA PHE A 94 3.25 -13.08 -3.53
C PHE A 94 4.58 -13.20 -2.76
N ILE A 95 5.49 -14.06 -3.21
CA ILE A 95 6.81 -14.23 -2.58
C ILE A 95 7.62 -12.92 -2.66
N GLN A 96 7.59 -12.22 -3.79
CA GLN A 96 8.28 -10.94 -3.95
C GLN A 96 7.76 -9.88 -2.97
N LYS A 97 6.43 -9.80 -2.76
CA LYS A 97 5.84 -8.89 -1.78
C LYS A 97 6.25 -9.22 -0.35
N GLU A 98 6.23 -10.50 0.04
CA GLU A 98 6.66 -10.93 1.38
C GLU A 98 8.15 -10.65 1.62
N LYS A 99 9.01 -10.89 0.63
CA LYS A 99 10.43 -10.53 0.71
C LYS A 99 10.62 -9.02 0.88
N GLY A 100 9.84 -8.23 0.16
CA GLY A 100 9.89 -6.78 0.26
C GLY A 100 9.49 -6.28 1.65
N ASN A 101 8.37 -6.77 2.18
CA ASN A 101 7.93 -6.41 3.53
C ASN A 101 9.00 -6.78 4.57
N ALA A 102 9.54 -8.01 4.50
CA ALA A 102 10.58 -8.45 5.42
C ALA A 102 11.85 -7.57 5.36
N LEU A 103 12.27 -7.15 4.16
CA LEU A 103 13.42 -6.27 3.95
C LEU A 103 13.20 -4.90 4.61
N TYR A 104 12.03 -4.30 4.42
CA TYR A 104 11.74 -2.98 5.00
C TYR A 104 11.45 -3.05 6.49
N ASP A 105 10.86 -4.15 7.00
CA ASP A 105 10.73 -4.40 8.43
C ASP A 105 12.11 -4.57 9.11
N GLU A 106 13.08 -5.19 8.45
CA GLU A 106 14.45 -5.29 8.93
C GLU A 106 15.11 -3.91 9.00
N ALA A 107 15.01 -3.11 7.94
CA ALA A 107 15.52 -1.75 7.91
C ALA A 107 14.86 -0.86 8.99
N ALA A 108 13.56 -0.99 9.19
CA ALA A 108 12.85 -0.26 10.25
C ALA A 108 13.33 -0.64 11.66
N LYS A 109 13.58 -1.93 11.91
CA LYS A 109 14.17 -2.40 13.18
C LYS A 109 15.59 -1.89 13.37
N GLU A 110 16.40 -1.88 12.32
CA GLU A 110 17.77 -1.33 12.36
C GLU A 110 17.72 0.16 12.70
N PHE A 111 16.87 0.93 12.02
CA PHE A 111 16.69 2.35 12.30
C PHE A 111 16.22 2.59 13.74
N ALA A 112 15.22 1.86 14.20
CA ALA A 112 14.70 1.96 15.57
C ALA A 112 15.75 1.58 16.63
N SER A 113 16.66 0.62 16.32
CA SER A 113 17.73 0.19 17.22
C SER A 113 18.78 1.27 17.49
N ALA A 114 18.87 2.30 16.64
CA ALA A 114 19.72 3.47 16.86
C ALA A 114 19.29 4.30 18.07
N GLY A 115 18.06 4.10 18.56
CA GLY A 115 17.54 4.76 19.74
C GLY A 115 17.53 6.29 19.60
N LEU A 116 17.15 6.76 18.39
CA LEU A 116 17.06 8.19 18.10
C LEU A 116 15.92 8.81 18.90
N ASN A 117 16.21 9.83 19.67
CA ASN A 117 15.22 10.63 20.38
C ASN A 117 15.54 12.11 20.18
N PHE A 118 14.68 12.78 19.43
CA PHE A 118 14.76 14.21 19.15
C PHE A 118 13.74 15.02 19.98
N GLY A 119 13.01 14.39 20.92
CA GLY A 119 12.08 15.06 21.83
C GLY A 119 10.71 15.41 21.23
N PHE A 120 10.50 15.23 19.94
CA PHE A 120 9.24 15.61 19.27
C PHE A 120 8.00 14.88 19.80
N GLU A 121 8.14 13.62 20.28
CA GLU A 121 7.01 12.82 20.77
C GLU A 121 6.63 13.20 22.22
N GLU A 122 7.59 13.58 23.05
CA GLU A 122 7.32 13.99 24.44
C GLU A 122 6.62 15.35 24.50
N GLU A 123 6.93 16.26 23.58
CA GLU A 123 6.31 17.57 23.48
C GLU A 123 4.84 17.49 23.05
N LEU A 124 4.51 16.55 22.17
CA LEU A 124 3.13 16.30 21.72
C LEU A 124 2.29 15.54 22.75
N ALA A 125 2.90 14.66 23.55
CA ALA A 125 2.20 13.85 24.54
C ALA A 125 1.89 14.62 25.84
N SER A 126 2.61 15.70 26.13
CA SER A 126 2.45 16.49 27.35
C SER A 126 1.29 17.48 27.33
N GLU A 127 0.67 17.71 26.18
CA GLU A 127 -0.42 18.65 25.99
C GLU A 127 -1.67 17.97 25.42
N GLU A 128 -2.63 17.63 26.29
CA GLU A 128 -4.01 17.28 25.88
C GLU A 128 -4.76 18.45 25.20
N ASP A 129 -4.04 19.53 24.85
CA ASP A 129 -4.61 20.75 24.28
C ASP A 129 -4.10 20.97 22.85
N GLU A 130 -4.96 21.45 21.95
CA GLU A 130 -4.69 21.83 20.56
C GLU A 130 -3.52 22.85 20.40
N GLY A 131 -2.85 23.17 21.49
CA GLY A 131 -1.83 24.21 21.65
C GLY A 131 -0.42 23.86 21.14
N GLY A 132 0.04 22.58 21.21
CA GLY A 132 1.44 22.24 20.92
C GLY A 132 1.83 22.47 19.46
N ILE A 133 1.07 21.92 18.52
CA ILE A 133 1.26 22.15 17.09
C ILE A 133 0.99 23.63 16.72
N ALA A 134 0.06 24.28 17.41
CA ALA A 134 -0.21 25.71 17.23
C ALA A 134 0.97 26.59 17.70
N ARG A 135 1.69 26.19 18.76
CA ARG A 135 2.89 26.93 19.25
C ARG A 135 4.08 26.76 18.32
N LEU A 136 4.34 25.55 17.78
CA LEU A 136 5.34 25.33 16.74
C LEU A 136 5.07 26.23 15.52
N ARG A 137 3.79 26.41 15.15
CA ARG A 137 3.36 27.32 14.09
C ARG A 137 3.55 28.79 14.42
N GLN A 138 3.34 29.19 15.67
CA GLN A 138 3.43 30.59 16.09
C GLN A 138 4.88 31.04 16.21
N GLY A 139 5.77 30.21 16.77
CA GLY A 139 7.20 30.48 16.80
C GLY A 139 7.79 30.70 15.41
N ARG A 140 7.27 29.96 14.41
CA ARG A 140 7.66 30.09 13.02
C ARG A 140 7.18 31.39 12.35
N ARG A 141 5.98 31.91 12.67
CA ARG A 141 5.44 33.16 12.11
C ARG A 141 6.22 34.39 12.57
N ASP A 142 6.67 34.37 13.81
CA ASP A 142 7.24 35.54 14.45
C ASP A 142 8.75 35.72 14.16
N ASN A 143 9.48 34.63 13.84
CA ASN A 143 10.95 34.64 13.82
C ASN A 143 11.61 34.07 12.55
N GLY A 144 10.87 33.69 11.52
CA GLY A 144 11.42 32.93 10.39
C GLY A 144 11.71 31.47 10.76
N VAL A 145 12.43 30.73 9.91
CA VAL A 145 12.86 29.36 10.23
C VAL A 145 13.95 29.46 11.30
N LEU A 146 13.52 29.43 12.58
CA LEU A 146 14.44 29.22 13.68
C LEU A 146 14.86 27.73 13.71
N THR A 147 16.11 27.46 13.99
CA THR A 147 16.49 26.12 14.43
C THR A 147 15.75 25.81 15.73
N LEU A 148 15.37 24.54 15.96
CA LEU A 148 14.70 24.14 17.19
C LEU A 148 15.42 24.65 18.43
N GLY A 149 16.76 24.71 18.43
CA GLY A 149 17.57 25.27 19.52
C GLY A 149 17.29 26.77 19.78
N GLU A 150 17.02 27.57 18.73
CA GLU A 150 16.68 29.00 18.87
C GLU A 150 15.21 29.18 19.29
N ALA A 151 14.29 28.35 18.79
CA ALA A 151 12.89 28.37 19.20
C ALA A 151 12.74 27.98 20.67
N MET A 152 13.46 26.97 21.13
CA MET A 152 13.44 26.51 22.53
C MET A 152 14.14 27.48 23.49
N ALA A 153 15.23 28.13 23.07
CA ALA A 153 15.86 29.17 23.85
C ALA A 153 14.92 30.39 24.10
N GLN A 154 13.98 30.64 23.19
CA GLN A 154 12.96 31.70 23.35
C GLN A 154 11.75 31.26 24.17
N LEU A 155 11.38 29.95 24.14
CA LEU A 155 10.34 29.37 25.02
C LEU A 155 10.79 29.32 26.48
N ASP A 156 12.05 29.00 26.75
CA ASP A 156 12.65 29.05 28.11
C ASP A 156 12.61 30.46 28.73
N ALA A 157 12.60 31.49 27.92
CA ALA A 157 12.46 32.86 28.39
C ALA A 157 11.02 33.23 28.79
N SER A 158 10.01 32.44 28.39
CA SER A 158 8.59 32.78 28.58
C SER A 158 7.75 31.79 29.40
N ALA A 159 8.23 30.57 29.67
CA ALA A 159 7.51 29.58 30.46
C ALA A 159 8.44 28.84 31.44
N GLY A 160 8.06 28.81 32.72
CA GLY A 160 8.80 28.08 33.72
C GLY A 160 8.82 26.57 33.43
N SER A 161 10.03 26.07 33.21
CA SER A 161 10.49 24.70 33.44
C SER A 161 9.93 23.57 32.57
N THR A 162 10.39 23.52 31.33
CA THR A 162 10.81 22.24 30.69
C THR A 162 12.14 22.53 30.03
N VAL A 163 13.21 21.95 30.54
CA VAL A 163 14.59 22.19 30.04
C VAL A 163 14.74 21.53 28.69
N ALA A 164 14.91 22.32 27.62
CA ALA A 164 15.34 21.82 26.34
C ALA A 164 16.63 21.00 26.50
N PRO A 165 16.77 19.86 25.80
CA PRO A 165 18.02 19.12 25.81
C PRO A 165 19.20 20.03 25.42
N PRO A 166 20.35 19.94 26.09
CA PRO A 166 21.49 20.76 25.77
C PRO A 166 21.93 20.51 24.31
N ALA A 167 22.43 21.51 23.61
CA ALA A 167 22.88 21.43 22.21
C ALA A 167 23.83 20.24 21.94
N SER A 168 24.58 19.80 22.96
CA SER A 168 25.42 18.61 22.92
C SER A 168 24.64 17.30 22.70
N GLU A 169 23.43 17.21 23.21
CA GLU A 169 22.56 16.03 23.09
C GLU A 169 21.99 15.89 21.66
N TYR A 170 21.55 16.99 21.06
CA TYR A 170 21.14 17.00 19.65
C TYR A 170 22.28 16.62 18.71
N ASN A 171 23.50 17.11 18.96
CA ASN A 171 24.67 16.73 18.17
C ASN A 171 24.96 15.21 18.27
N GLU A 172 24.81 14.61 19.45
CA GLU A 172 24.94 13.16 19.62
C GLU A 172 23.87 12.38 18.83
N GLN A 173 22.61 12.83 18.89
CA GLN A 173 21.52 12.21 18.14
C GLN A 173 21.72 12.35 16.63
N LEU A 174 22.16 13.50 16.14
CA LEU A 174 22.50 13.71 14.73
C LEU A 174 23.64 12.79 14.25
N GLU A 175 24.69 12.58 15.09
CA GLU A 175 25.76 11.65 14.72
C GLU A 175 25.29 10.19 14.71
N LYS A 176 24.40 9.77 15.64
CA LYS A 176 23.75 8.44 15.58
C LYS A 176 22.93 8.30 14.30
N LEU A 177 22.13 9.30 13.95
CA LEU A 177 21.36 9.32 12.70
C LEU A 177 22.27 9.17 11.48
N ARG A 178 23.34 9.98 11.42
CA ARG A 178 24.31 9.92 10.32
C ARG A 178 24.98 8.55 10.23
N ALA A 179 25.27 7.92 11.37
CA ALA A 179 25.86 6.58 11.39
C ALA A 179 24.93 5.53 10.76
N VAL A 180 23.63 5.54 11.11
CA VAL A 180 22.62 4.63 10.53
C VAL A 180 22.43 4.92 9.04
N LEU A 181 22.33 6.17 8.62
CA LEU A 181 22.18 6.49 7.21
C LEU A 181 23.43 6.12 6.39
N ARG A 182 24.63 6.20 6.99
CA ARG A 182 25.86 5.71 6.35
C ARG A 182 25.84 4.20 6.15
N SER A 183 25.30 3.40 7.11
CA SER A 183 25.18 1.94 6.92
C SER A 183 24.28 1.60 5.72
N TYR A 184 23.20 2.33 5.50
CA TYR A 184 22.38 2.16 4.29
C TYR A 184 23.12 2.61 3.03
N LYS A 185 23.88 3.72 3.09
CA LYS A 185 24.69 4.21 1.97
C LYS A 185 25.82 3.28 1.57
N GLU A 186 26.32 2.45 2.47
CA GLU A 186 27.30 1.40 2.14
C GLU A 186 26.73 0.37 1.13
N HIS A 187 25.43 0.14 1.16
CA HIS A 187 24.74 -0.73 0.21
C HIS A 187 24.34 0.00 -1.07
N ASN A 188 24.05 1.30 -0.99
CA ASN A 188 23.60 2.09 -2.11
C ASN A 188 23.78 3.59 -1.86
N GLU A 189 24.65 4.22 -2.63
CA GLU A 189 24.92 5.67 -2.54
C GLU A 189 23.67 6.54 -2.80
N ASP A 190 22.68 6.00 -3.53
CA ASP A 190 21.42 6.69 -3.84
C ASP A 190 20.49 6.83 -2.62
N VAL A 191 20.85 6.30 -1.45
CA VAL A 191 20.07 6.52 -0.23
C VAL A 191 20.05 8.01 0.09
N TYR A 192 18.85 8.58 0.04
CA TYR A 192 18.57 9.97 0.35
C TYR A 192 18.36 10.20 1.84
N GLY A 193 17.66 9.27 2.48
CA GLY A 193 17.32 9.35 3.90
C GLY A 193 16.34 8.26 4.34
N TYR A 194 15.56 8.60 5.35
CA TYR A 194 14.54 7.73 5.93
C TYR A 194 13.26 8.54 6.18
N ILE A 195 12.10 7.99 5.89
CA ILE A 195 10.80 8.59 6.18
C ILE A 195 10.10 7.80 7.28
N SER A 196 9.57 8.51 8.29
CA SER A 196 8.75 7.93 9.34
C SER A 196 7.44 8.71 9.50
N ILE A 197 6.32 8.01 9.59
CA ILE A 197 5.01 8.54 9.97
C ILE A 197 4.42 7.58 11.01
N PRO A 198 4.80 7.72 12.30
CA PRO A 198 4.44 6.77 13.34
C PRO A 198 2.93 6.55 13.47
N ALA A 199 2.14 7.61 13.35
CA ALA A 199 0.68 7.57 13.47
C ALA A 199 0.00 6.59 12.49
N VAL A 200 0.66 6.23 11.38
CA VAL A 200 0.14 5.28 10.39
C VAL A 200 1.07 4.09 10.15
N GLY A 201 2.16 3.98 10.92
CA GLY A 201 3.14 2.90 10.81
C GLY A 201 3.85 2.86 9.45
N LEU A 202 4.23 4.03 8.92
CA LEU A 202 5.01 4.14 7.68
C LEU A 202 6.47 4.41 8.03
N GLU A 203 7.33 3.45 7.72
CA GLU A 203 8.75 3.44 8.10
C GLU A 203 9.59 2.88 6.95
N TYR A 204 10.31 3.74 6.20
CA TYR A 204 11.02 3.31 5.00
C TYR A 204 12.30 4.09 4.73
N VAL A 205 13.31 3.37 4.23
CA VAL A 205 14.48 3.97 3.57
C VAL A 205 14.00 4.67 2.30
N VAL A 206 14.48 5.90 2.08
CA VAL A 206 14.19 6.73 0.91
C VAL A 206 15.43 6.81 0.04
N VAL A 207 15.27 6.62 -1.25
CA VAL A 207 16.36 6.72 -2.25
C VAL A 207 16.09 7.83 -3.27
N GLN A 208 17.11 8.25 -4.01
CA GLN A 208 16.95 9.14 -5.16
C GLN A 208 17.79 8.61 -6.32
N GLY A 209 17.15 8.28 -7.43
CA GLY A 209 17.81 7.81 -8.64
C GLY A 209 18.07 8.92 -9.65
N GLU A 210 18.63 8.56 -10.79
CA GLU A 210 18.82 9.45 -11.95
C GLU A 210 17.52 9.69 -12.72
N ASP A 211 16.48 8.90 -12.46
CA ASP A 211 15.15 8.97 -13.09
C ASP A 211 14.05 8.62 -12.07
N ASN A 212 12.78 8.66 -12.51
CA ASN A 212 11.62 8.29 -11.71
C ASN A 212 11.08 6.88 -12.00
N ASP A 213 11.83 6.04 -12.72
CA ASP A 213 11.39 4.72 -13.18
C ASP A 213 12.13 3.57 -12.50
N TYR A 214 13.45 3.71 -12.26
CA TYR A 214 14.30 2.65 -11.74
C TYR A 214 13.78 2.07 -10.41
N TYR A 215 13.48 2.93 -9.45
CA TYR A 215 13.04 2.52 -8.11
C TYR A 215 11.56 2.12 -8.02
N LEU A 216 10.82 2.13 -9.13
CA LEU A 216 9.49 1.52 -9.18
C LEU A 216 9.53 0.00 -9.00
N ASN A 217 10.64 -0.65 -9.34
CA ASN A 217 10.80 -2.10 -9.28
C ASN A 217 12.17 -2.56 -8.75
N HIS A 218 12.88 -1.68 -8.02
CA HIS A 218 14.12 -1.99 -7.31
C HIS A 218 14.02 -1.50 -5.86
N ASN A 219 14.56 -2.32 -4.93
CA ASN A 219 14.65 -1.94 -3.52
C ASN A 219 15.82 -0.96 -3.27
N TYR A 220 15.94 -0.49 -2.02
CA TYR A 220 17.02 0.44 -1.65
C TYR A 220 18.42 -0.16 -1.74
N LYS A 221 18.58 -1.49 -1.91
CA LYS A 221 19.84 -2.19 -2.18
C LYS A 221 20.11 -2.41 -3.68
N LYS A 222 19.31 -1.78 -4.56
CA LYS A 222 19.37 -1.93 -6.04
C LYS A 222 19.02 -3.34 -6.55
N GLU A 223 18.37 -4.16 -5.74
CA GLU A 223 17.89 -5.49 -6.16
C GLU A 223 16.48 -5.37 -6.74
N SER A 224 16.19 -6.18 -7.75
CA SER A 224 14.84 -6.21 -8.35
C SER A 224 13.80 -6.67 -7.33
N LEU A 225 12.77 -5.86 -7.15
CA LEU A 225 11.70 -6.09 -6.19
C LEU A 225 10.40 -5.44 -6.67
N VAL A 226 9.33 -6.20 -6.80
CA VAL A 226 8.04 -5.74 -7.37
C VAL A 226 7.43 -4.57 -6.61
N ILE A 227 7.63 -4.50 -5.29
CA ILE A 227 7.13 -3.38 -4.48
C ILE A 227 8.00 -2.13 -4.55
N GLY A 228 9.17 -2.19 -5.19
CA GLY A 228 10.08 -1.06 -5.34
C GLY A 228 10.55 -0.43 -4.05
N SER A 229 10.83 0.86 -4.12
CA SER A 229 11.24 1.72 -3.00
C SER A 229 10.35 2.96 -2.90
N ILE A 230 10.45 3.66 -1.77
CA ILE A 230 10.06 5.08 -1.70
C ILE A 230 11.24 5.89 -2.22
N PHE A 231 11.00 6.78 -3.18
CA PHE A 231 12.06 7.54 -3.82
C PHE A 231 11.71 9.00 -4.06
N VAL A 232 12.72 9.85 -4.01
CA VAL A 232 12.63 11.29 -4.31
C VAL A 232 12.65 11.49 -5.81
N ASP A 233 11.87 12.44 -6.30
CA ASP A 233 11.91 12.90 -7.69
C ASP A 233 13.33 13.33 -8.07
N TYR A 234 13.86 12.79 -9.18
CA TYR A 234 15.24 13.05 -9.64
C TYR A 234 15.54 14.52 -9.88
N ARG A 235 14.50 15.37 -10.04
CA ARG A 235 14.63 16.83 -10.25
C ARG A 235 14.82 17.61 -8.94
N CYS A 236 14.60 16.97 -7.80
CA CYS A 236 14.88 17.56 -6.49
C CYS A 236 16.38 17.62 -6.22
N ASP A 237 16.81 18.62 -5.45
CA ASP A 237 18.19 18.71 -4.97
C ASP A 237 18.49 17.61 -3.96
N ASP A 238 19.75 17.24 -3.80
CA ASP A 238 20.24 16.24 -2.86
C ASP A 238 20.05 16.64 -1.39
N SER A 239 19.88 17.93 -1.11
CA SER A 239 19.52 18.47 0.20
C SER A 239 18.05 18.90 0.24
N ILE A 240 17.30 18.35 1.19
CA ILE A 240 15.87 18.68 1.36
C ILE A 240 15.65 20.16 1.67
N ALA A 241 16.61 20.81 2.34
CA ALA A 241 16.54 22.22 2.69
C ALA A 241 16.58 23.16 1.47
N LYS A 242 17.15 22.73 0.34
CA LYS A 242 17.24 23.51 -0.90
C LYS A 242 15.96 23.45 -1.74
N ASN A 243 15.10 22.46 -1.51
CA ASN A 243 13.88 22.27 -2.28
C ASN A 243 12.73 23.10 -1.72
N PHE A 244 12.01 23.83 -2.55
CA PHE A 244 10.70 24.39 -2.18
C PHE A 244 9.65 23.30 -2.00
N ASN A 245 9.69 22.27 -2.84
CA ASN A 245 8.84 21.11 -2.77
C ASN A 245 9.67 19.85 -3.04
N THR A 246 9.88 19.06 -2.01
CA THR A 246 10.46 17.72 -2.16
C THR A 246 9.33 16.74 -2.49
N VAL A 247 9.44 16.04 -3.61
CA VAL A 247 8.42 15.11 -4.08
C VAL A 247 8.91 13.68 -3.90
N LEU A 248 8.14 12.87 -3.19
CA LEU A 248 8.39 11.45 -2.97
C LEU A 248 7.32 10.61 -3.66
N TYR A 249 7.76 9.51 -4.25
CA TYR A 249 6.92 8.50 -4.87
C TYR A 249 7.01 7.19 -4.10
N GLY A 250 5.92 6.44 -4.09
CA GLY A 250 5.86 5.10 -3.54
C GLY A 250 4.64 4.34 -4.05
N HIS A 251 4.74 3.02 -4.13
CA HIS A 251 3.61 2.19 -4.54
C HIS A 251 2.46 2.21 -3.53
N ASN A 252 1.25 2.01 -4.02
CA ASN A 252 0.06 1.75 -3.21
C ASN A 252 -0.17 0.23 -3.12
N ILE A 253 0.30 -0.40 -2.06
CA ILE A 253 0.20 -1.85 -1.86
C ILE A 253 -0.88 -2.13 -0.80
N GLU A 254 -2.04 -2.64 -1.22
CA GLU A 254 -3.18 -2.91 -0.31
C GLU A 254 -3.11 -4.23 0.45
N THR A 255 -2.18 -5.12 0.11
CA THR A 255 -2.08 -6.45 0.72
C THR A 255 -1.55 -6.38 2.15
N ASN A 256 -2.02 -7.29 3.03
CA ASN A 256 -1.52 -7.48 4.41
C ASN A 256 -1.55 -6.21 5.29
N GLY A 257 -2.62 -5.41 5.17
CA GLY A 257 -2.77 -4.20 6.00
C GLY A 257 -2.16 -2.95 5.41
N GLY A 258 -1.67 -3.01 4.17
CA GLY A 258 -1.10 -1.89 3.43
C GLY A 258 0.41 -1.74 3.63
N ALA A 259 1.13 -1.48 2.55
CA ALA A 259 2.57 -1.21 2.55
C ALA A 259 2.90 -0.02 1.66
N MET A 260 4.10 0.51 1.78
CA MET A 260 4.56 1.70 1.07
C MET A 260 3.59 2.88 1.27
N PHE A 261 3.28 3.63 0.23
CA PHE A 261 2.38 4.77 0.31
C PHE A 261 0.88 4.42 0.33
N ASN A 262 0.50 3.14 0.52
CA ASN A 262 -0.87 2.82 0.89
C ASN A 262 -1.27 3.57 2.18
N ARG A 263 -0.34 3.71 3.13
CA ARG A 263 -0.55 4.44 4.39
C ARG A 263 -0.84 5.93 4.23
N VAL A 264 -0.46 6.53 3.11
CA VAL A 264 -0.84 7.92 2.78
C VAL A 264 -2.35 8.10 2.68
N THR A 265 -3.08 7.03 2.33
CA THR A 265 -4.55 7.08 2.28
C THR A 265 -5.20 7.23 3.66
N ASP A 266 -4.50 6.90 4.75
CA ASP A 266 -4.99 7.11 6.11
C ASP A 266 -5.19 8.60 6.46
N PHE A 267 -4.47 9.51 5.77
CA PHE A 267 -4.68 10.95 5.88
C PHE A 267 -6.04 11.43 5.33
N LEU A 268 -6.82 10.57 4.71
CA LEU A 268 -8.24 10.85 4.43
C LEU A 268 -9.12 10.78 5.68
N LYS A 269 -8.59 10.33 6.82
CA LYS A 269 -9.22 10.40 8.13
C LYS A 269 -8.83 11.73 8.79
N LYS A 270 -9.82 12.48 9.28
CA LYS A 270 -9.62 13.83 9.84
C LYS A 270 -8.63 13.84 11.00
N ASP A 271 -8.72 12.87 11.90
CA ASP A 271 -7.83 12.73 13.05
C ASP A 271 -6.36 12.56 12.64
N VAL A 272 -6.08 11.66 11.71
CA VAL A 272 -4.73 11.45 11.16
C VAL A 272 -4.24 12.71 10.44
N PHE A 273 -5.09 13.34 9.63
CA PHE A 273 -4.73 14.54 8.87
C PHE A 273 -4.33 15.71 9.74
N ASP A 274 -5.00 15.88 10.89
CA ASP A 274 -4.73 17.01 11.79
C ASP A 274 -3.53 16.77 12.70
N ASN A 275 -3.31 15.51 13.13
CA ASN A 275 -2.41 15.20 14.24
C ASN A 275 -1.13 14.44 13.81
N ALA A 276 -1.14 13.75 12.66
CA ALA A 276 0.03 13.00 12.24
C ALA A 276 1.14 13.92 11.74
N LEU A 277 2.35 13.72 12.25
CA LEU A 277 3.57 14.33 11.75
C LEU A 277 4.32 13.37 10.84
N ILE A 278 5.04 13.96 9.88
CA ILE A 278 5.87 13.24 8.91
C ILE A 278 7.32 13.65 9.17
N TYR A 279 8.15 12.69 9.48
CA TYR A 279 9.57 12.90 9.75
C TYR A 279 10.40 12.47 8.54
N MET A 280 11.27 13.35 8.08
CA MET A 280 12.30 13.05 7.10
C MET A 280 13.67 13.16 7.75
N TYR A 281 14.35 12.04 7.86
CA TYR A 281 15.69 11.92 8.40
C TYR A 281 16.69 11.88 7.24
N THR A 282 17.61 12.82 7.20
CA THR A 282 18.63 12.95 6.15
C THR A 282 20.03 13.11 6.75
N MET A 283 21.06 13.10 5.91
CA MET A 283 22.42 13.38 6.36
C MET A 283 22.59 14.81 6.90
N ASP A 284 21.71 15.74 6.47
CA ASP A 284 21.72 17.13 6.93
C ASP A 284 21.04 17.30 8.28
N GLY A 285 20.03 16.45 8.60
CA GLY A 285 19.27 16.56 9.84
C GLY A 285 17.90 15.91 9.76
N VAL A 286 17.03 16.29 10.67
CA VAL A 286 15.62 15.84 10.77
C VAL A 286 14.70 17.00 10.40
N TYR A 287 13.73 16.72 9.56
CA TYR A 287 12.73 17.67 9.10
C TYR A 287 11.33 17.14 9.42
N VAL A 288 10.53 17.95 10.09
CA VAL A 288 9.18 17.59 10.57
C VAL A 288 8.14 18.33 9.75
N TYR A 289 7.20 17.59 9.19
CA TYR A 289 6.16 18.15 8.33
C TYR A 289 4.78 17.85 8.86
N GLN A 290 3.84 18.79 8.63
CA GLN A 290 2.43 18.63 8.91
C GLN A 290 1.59 18.75 7.65
N ALA A 291 0.62 17.83 7.49
CA ALA A 291 -0.28 17.81 6.35
C ALA A 291 -1.14 19.08 6.25
N PHE A 292 -1.25 19.67 5.05
CA PHE A 292 -2.16 20.76 4.74
C PHE A 292 -3.11 20.46 3.57
N SER A 293 -2.84 19.39 2.82
CA SER A 293 -3.68 18.98 1.69
C SER A 293 -3.59 17.50 1.39
N VAL A 294 -4.73 16.83 1.22
CA VAL A 294 -4.84 15.44 0.77
C VAL A 294 -6.01 15.27 -0.21
N TYR A 295 -5.75 14.67 -1.35
CA TYR A 295 -6.77 14.44 -2.39
C TYR A 295 -6.36 13.38 -3.40
N SER A 296 -7.33 12.91 -4.19
CA SER A 296 -7.05 12.10 -5.39
C SER A 296 -7.07 12.96 -6.65
N THR A 297 -6.17 12.69 -7.57
CA THR A 297 -5.98 13.49 -8.78
C THR A 297 -5.49 12.65 -9.95
N ARG A 298 -5.33 13.26 -11.11
CA ARG A 298 -4.69 12.66 -12.29
C ARG A 298 -3.18 12.96 -12.30
N PRO A 299 -2.36 12.10 -12.92
CA PRO A 299 -0.91 12.33 -13.01
C PRO A 299 -0.52 13.67 -13.64
N ASP A 300 -1.28 14.11 -14.62
CA ASP A 300 -1.06 15.32 -15.42
C ASP A 300 -1.63 16.60 -14.81
N SER A 301 -2.06 16.58 -13.55
CA SER A 301 -2.74 17.71 -12.90
C SER A 301 -1.82 18.81 -12.35
N GLY A 302 -0.52 18.69 -12.55
CA GLY A 302 0.48 19.70 -12.15
C GLY A 302 0.71 19.80 -10.64
N TYR A 303 0.58 18.69 -9.89
CA TYR A 303 0.75 18.63 -8.43
C TYR A 303 2.19 18.27 -7.99
N ILE A 304 3.04 17.82 -8.92
CA ILE A 304 4.42 17.37 -8.69
C ILE A 304 5.45 18.40 -9.20
N ARG A 305 5.24 19.68 -8.92
CA ARG A 305 6.21 20.72 -9.25
C ARG A 305 7.36 20.73 -8.25
N THR A 306 8.60 20.71 -8.75
CA THR A 306 9.83 20.75 -7.95
C THR A 306 10.53 22.11 -8.02
N SER A 307 10.27 22.93 -9.05
CA SER A 307 10.88 24.24 -9.24
C SER A 307 9.84 25.35 -9.42
N PHE A 308 10.17 26.54 -8.93
CA PHE A 308 9.32 27.73 -8.93
C PHE A 308 10.11 28.95 -9.40
N SER A 309 9.46 29.85 -10.14
CA SER A 309 10.09 31.04 -10.69
C SER A 309 10.22 32.17 -9.67
N SER A 310 9.42 32.15 -8.62
CA SER A 310 9.40 33.13 -7.52
C SER A 310 8.75 32.55 -6.29
N TYR A 311 8.88 33.22 -5.15
CA TYR A 311 8.16 32.89 -3.91
C TYR A 311 6.63 33.02 -4.11
N GLU A 312 6.16 33.99 -4.88
CA GLU A 312 4.75 34.15 -5.21
C GLU A 312 4.22 32.95 -6.01
N ASP A 313 4.95 32.49 -7.04
CA ASP A 313 4.61 31.30 -7.82
C ASP A 313 4.54 30.04 -6.93
N PHE A 314 5.39 29.93 -5.92
CA PHE A 314 5.35 28.85 -4.93
C PHE A 314 4.10 28.93 -4.03
N THR A 315 3.79 30.12 -3.48
CA THR A 315 2.63 30.29 -2.61
C THR A 315 1.31 30.12 -3.36
N GLU A 316 1.21 30.56 -4.62
CA GLU A 316 0.07 30.29 -5.48
C GLU A 316 -0.11 28.78 -5.72
N PHE A 317 0.98 28.07 -5.97
CA PHE A 317 0.96 26.61 -6.09
C PHE A 317 0.45 25.97 -4.80
N ALA A 318 1.00 26.32 -3.63
CA ALA A 318 0.60 25.79 -2.35
C ALA A 318 -0.88 26.05 -2.04
N ALA A 319 -1.36 27.27 -2.28
CA ALA A 319 -2.77 27.64 -2.13
C ALA A 319 -3.68 26.83 -3.06
N LYS A 320 -3.26 26.60 -4.31
CA LYS A 320 -3.96 25.73 -5.25
C LYS A 320 -4.01 24.28 -4.75
N MET A 321 -2.92 23.73 -4.21
CA MET A 321 -2.93 22.38 -3.62
C MET A 321 -3.85 22.30 -2.41
N LYS A 322 -3.80 23.30 -1.51
CA LYS A 322 -4.69 23.40 -0.35
C LYS A 322 -6.17 23.43 -0.75
N SER A 323 -6.51 24.17 -1.81
CA SER A 323 -7.90 24.27 -2.30
C SER A 323 -8.48 22.92 -2.75
N ARG A 324 -7.63 22.00 -3.24
CA ARG A 324 -8.01 20.66 -3.70
C ARG A 324 -8.25 19.67 -2.56
N SER A 325 -7.78 19.99 -1.35
CA SER A 325 -7.83 19.05 -0.22
C SER A 325 -9.25 18.63 0.11
N ARG A 326 -9.43 17.32 0.29
CA ARG A 326 -10.69 16.72 0.77
C ARG A 326 -10.95 17.00 2.25
N ILE A 327 -9.87 17.06 3.02
CA ILE A 327 -9.92 17.39 4.45
C ILE A 327 -9.37 18.81 4.60
N LYS A 328 -10.00 19.61 5.47
CA LYS A 328 -9.60 20.99 5.73
C LYS A 328 -9.02 21.11 7.12
N ASN A 329 -7.94 21.88 7.23
CA ASN A 329 -7.37 22.36 8.47
C ASN A 329 -6.88 23.82 8.32
N ASN A 330 -6.36 24.38 9.40
CA ASN A 330 -5.89 25.77 9.46
C ASN A 330 -4.39 25.91 9.15
N VAL A 331 -3.74 24.88 8.60
CA VAL A 331 -2.32 24.93 8.24
C VAL A 331 -2.15 25.83 7.03
N GLU A 332 -1.38 26.91 7.16
CA GLU A 332 -1.06 27.84 6.06
C GLU A 332 0.37 27.59 5.57
N VAL A 333 0.62 27.92 4.31
CA VAL A 333 1.94 27.86 3.69
C VAL A 333 2.35 29.26 3.26
N GLY A 334 3.45 29.76 3.81
CA GLY A 334 4.03 31.06 3.50
C GLY A 334 5.13 30.99 2.43
N GLU A 335 5.65 32.15 2.06
CA GLU A 335 6.64 32.29 0.98
C GLU A 335 8.00 31.62 1.27
N ASN A 336 8.41 31.61 2.55
CA ASN A 336 9.68 31.02 2.99
C ASN A 336 9.56 29.55 3.39
N ASP A 337 8.37 28.99 3.26
CA ASP A 337 8.13 27.60 3.67
C ASP A 337 8.71 26.60 2.68
N ARG A 338 8.85 25.35 3.16
CA ARG A 338 9.19 24.18 2.37
C ARG A 338 8.06 23.17 2.50
N ILE A 339 7.74 22.50 1.42
CA ILE A 339 6.71 21.48 1.44
C ILE A 339 7.27 20.12 1.00
N LEU A 340 6.61 19.08 1.49
CA LEU A 340 6.81 17.68 1.11
C LEU A 340 5.56 17.20 0.39
N THR A 341 5.73 16.58 -0.77
CA THR A 341 4.64 15.96 -1.53
C THR A 341 4.84 14.45 -1.57
N LEU A 342 3.89 13.69 -1.04
CA LEU A 342 3.86 12.23 -1.16
C LEU A 342 2.85 11.84 -2.24
N SER A 343 3.30 11.09 -3.23
CA SER A 343 2.51 10.69 -4.39
C SER A 343 2.47 9.18 -4.57
N THR A 344 1.27 8.61 -4.68
CA THR A 344 1.07 7.19 -4.94
C THR A 344 -0.08 6.93 -5.89
N CYS A 345 -0.10 5.74 -6.51
CA CYS A 345 -1.19 5.35 -7.39
C CYS A 345 -2.51 5.18 -6.64
N THR A 346 -3.63 5.45 -7.31
CA THR A 346 -4.94 4.98 -6.86
C THR A 346 -5.26 3.65 -7.55
N ASN A 347 -6.19 2.88 -6.98
CA ASN A 347 -6.64 1.63 -7.60
C ASN A 347 -7.60 1.84 -8.78
N TYR A 348 -7.89 3.09 -9.15
CA TYR A 348 -8.87 3.44 -10.17
C TYR A 348 -8.29 4.40 -11.21
N ASN A 349 -8.43 4.05 -12.49
CA ASN A 349 -8.27 4.93 -13.65
C ASN A 349 -6.97 5.76 -13.67
N ASP A 350 -5.81 5.15 -13.46
CA ASP A 350 -4.49 5.81 -13.45
C ASP A 350 -4.40 7.04 -12.50
N GLY A 351 -5.29 7.09 -11.51
CA GLY A 351 -5.32 8.17 -10.53
C GLY A 351 -4.10 8.17 -9.60
N ARG A 352 -3.95 9.26 -8.85
CA ARG A 352 -2.93 9.41 -7.80
C ARG A 352 -3.59 9.90 -6.52
N TYR A 353 -3.11 9.42 -5.37
CA TYR A 353 -3.28 10.14 -4.10
C TYR A 353 -2.09 11.07 -3.94
N ALA A 354 -2.37 12.33 -3.63
CA ALA A 354 -1.39 13.34 -3.32
C ALA A 354 -1.64 13.85 -1.90
N LEU A 355 -0.60 13.79 -1.08
CA LEU A 355 -0.53 14.41 0.24
C LEU A 355 0.52 15.51 0.18
N HIS A 356 0.17 16.72 0.59
CA HIS A 356 1.12 17.82 0.73
C HIS A 356 1.20 18.20 2.20
N ALA A 357 2.43 18.33 2.69
CA ALA A 357 2.73 18.70 4.05
C ALA A 357 3.71 19.88 4.06
N VAL A 358 3.62 20.73 5.05
CA VAL A 358 4.49 21.90 5.21
C VAL A 358 5.48 21.64 6.32
N LEU A 359 6.72 22.08 6.15
CA LEU A 359 7.76 22.03 7.16
C LEU A 359 7.32 22.85 8.40
N VAL A 360 7.28 22.21 9.55
CA VAL A 360 6.92 22.86 10.82
C VAL A 360 8.09 22.95 11.78
N ASP A 361 9.10 22.06 11.65
CA ASP A 361 10.29 22.07 12.48
C ASP A 361 11.47 21.36 11.79
N SER A 362 12.70 21.64 12.25
CA SER A 362 13.90 20.95 11.79
C SER A 362 15.04 21.03 12.79
N ILE A 363 15.85 19.97 12.88
CA ILE A 363 17.12 19.87 13.60
C ILE A 363 18.20 19.55 12.58
N THR A 364 19.16 20.48 12.37
CA THR A 364 20.21 20.37 11.35
C THR A 364 21.60 20.62 11.92
#